data_7392d7ddaf3abb5c5dcae8358c9edc39
#
_entry.id   7392d7ddaf3abb5c5dcae8358c9edc39
#
_cell.length_a   1.000
_cell.length_b   1.000
_cell.length_c   1.000
_cell.angle_alpha   90.00
_cell.angle_beta   90.00
_cell.angle_gamma   90.00
#
_symmetry.space_group_name_H-M   'P 1'
#
loop_
_entity.id
_entity.type
_entity.pdbx_description
1 polymer ?
#
loop_
_entity_poly.entity_id
_entity_poly.type
_entity_poly.pdbx_seq_one_letter_code
_entity_poly.pdbx_strand_id
1 'polypeptide(L)'
;MLIALIDDGIETSFVPSIRVKYDLSVGADGIVNQRAADDRILTDHGTTCARIIAKYAPKAEFCSLRIFQKQELRAACSQLLAAMQWCLAKQIPIVHMSLGSSQPSDFRAIRSIIARMLQQRQIIVAACSNSAAYSMPARLNGVLGVVADKELKDDEYTIMPNTLAGHNLILASSRHELALPTGGAYTTQVTNSYAAPTVTAAVHNILERSGAFSLSVVQMYAKLSEDKRGMIFSRPDFVEDAVILNPCGYPVLRQHLFFNYLRECTDLSAIRQASELGRNIVYLAPQGQGTSELYEGALLKNNHVMQSLLYAGSLPKGMECMLDNGLVWSENCCTYGKHIP
;
A
#
# COMPACT_ATOMS: atom_id res chain seq x y z
N MET A 1 -8.50 -11.52 -13.96
CA MET A 1 -8.57 -10.11 -13.50
C MET A 1 -7.30 -9.38 -13.90
N LEU A 2 -7.37 -8.08 -14.19
CA LEU A 2 -6.23 -7.28 -14.67
C LEU A 2 -5.33 -6.82 -13.52
N ILE A 3 -4.02 -6.98 -13.68
CA ILE A 3 -2.98 -6.54 -12.75
C ILE A 3 -2.10 -5.53 -13.47
N ALA A 4 -1.98 -4.30 -12.97
CA ALA A 4 -0.93 -3.39 -13.42
C ALA A 4 0.39 -3.77 -12.74
N LEU A 5 1.43 -3.95 -13.53
CA LEU A 5 2.79 -4.16 -13.07
C LEU A 5 3.63 -2.95 -13.49
N ILE A 6 3.99 -2.12 -12.50
CA ILE A 6 4.83 -0.94 -12.68
C ILE A 6 6.27 -1.34 -12.39
N ASP A 7 7.09 -1.47 -13.44
CA ASP A 7 8.45 -2.00 -13.35
C ASP A 7 9.27 -1.59 -14.60
N ASP A 8 10.21 -2.44 -15.04
CA ASP A 8 11.00 -2.31 -16.27
C ASP A 8 10.31 -2.87 -17.53
N GLY A 9 9.08 -3.38 -17.38
CA GLY A 9 8.28 -3.96 -18.45
C GLY A 9 8.18 -5.48 -18.40
N ILE A 10 7.35 -6.05 -19.27
CA ILE A 10 7.19 -7.51 -19.43
C ILE A 10 7.63 -7.90 -20.84
N GLU A 11 8.63 -8.77 -20.93
CA GLU A 11 9.10 -9.31 -22.22
C GLU A 11 8.34 -10.59 -22.56
N THR A 12 7.33 -10.44 -23.40
CA THR A 12 6.40 -11.53 -23.74
C THR A 12 7.01 -12.59 -24.63
N SER A 13 8.10 -12.29 -25.36
CA SER A 13 8.80 -13.26 -26.20
C SER A 13 9.39 -14.41 -25.39
N PHE A 14 9.77 -14.17 -24.14
CA PHE A 14 10.28 -15.19 -23.22
C PHE A 14 9.19 -15.96 -22.47
N VAL A 15 7.94 -15.47 -22.50
CA VAL A 15 6.86 -16.04 -21.69
C VAL A 15 5.52 -15.93 -22.42
N PRO A 16 5.34 -16.70 -23.52
CA PRO A 16 4.15 -16.61 -24.36
C PRO A 16 2.83 -17.00 -23.64
N SER A 17 2.93 -17.63 -22.47
CA SER A 17 1.75 -17.95 -21.63
C SER A 17 1.21 -16.75 -20.83
N ILE A 18 1.98 -15.66 -20.70
CA ILE A 18 1.56 -14.45 -19.99
C ILE A 18 0.73 -13.57 -20.93
N ARG A 19 -0.49 -13.22 -20.49
CA ARG A 19 -1.38 -12.37 -21.25
C ARG A 19 -1.18 -10.91 -20.84
N VAL A 20 -0.57 -10.13 -21.74
CA VAL A 20 -0.40 -8.69 -21.58
C VAL A 20 -1.46 -7.96 -22.41
N LYS A 21 -2.40 -7.28 -21.73
CA LYS A 21 -3.47 -6.51 -22.36
C LYS A 21 -3.02 -5.12 -22.77
N TYR A 22 -2.19 -4.49 -21.96
CA TYR A 22 -1.60 -3.18 -22.23
C TYR A 22 -0.10 -3.26 -22.00
N ASP A 23 0.68 -2.84 -22.97
CA ASP A 23 2.14 -2.78 -22.91
C ASP A 23 2.57 -1.33 -23.13
N LEU A 24 2.90 -0.66 -22.03
CA LEU A 24 3.04 0.79 -21.97
C LEU A 24 4.42 1.19 -21.47
N SER A 25 4.87 2.35 -21.93
CA SER A 25 6.09 3.01 -21.47
C SER A 25 5.77 4.42 -20.98
N VAL A 26 6.39 4.84 -19.87
CA VAL A 26 6.22 6.16 -19.28
C VAL A 26 7.47 6.98 -19.56
N GLY A 27 7.33 8.03 -20.36
CA GLY A 27 8.40 8.93 -20.69
C GLY A 27 8.92 9.75 -19.50
N ALA A 28 10.09 10.34 -19.63
CA ALA A 28 10.62 11.27 -18.63
C ALA A 28 9.73 12.52 -18.46
N ASP A 29 8.95 12.85 -19.47
CA ASP A 29 7.91 13.89 -19.47
C ASP A 29 6.62 13.48 -18.72
N GLY A 30 6.55 12.24 -18.23
CA GLY A 30 5.37 11.68 -17.58
C GLY A 30 4.25 11.24 -18.53
N ILE A 31 4.49 11.23 -19.84
CA ILE A 31 3.49 10.76 -20.81
C ILE A 31 3.51 9.23 -20.88
N VAL A 32 2.32 8.65 -20.79
CA VAL A 32 2.13 7.19 -20.89
C VAL A 32 1.73 6.85 -22.32
N ASN A 33 2.59 6.13 -23.01
CA ASN A 33 2.42 5.74 -24.40
C ASN A 33 2.43 4.21 -24.56
N GLN A 34 1.91 3.71 -25.68
CA GLN A 34 2.14 2.33 -26.09
C GLN A 34 3.65 2.12 -26.25
N ARG A 35 4.19 1.04 -25.67
CA ARG A 35 5.61 0.70 -25.84
C ARG A 35 5.90 0.39 -27.30
N ALA A 36 6.93 1.01 -27.84
CA ALA A 36 7.38 0.73 -29.20
C ALA A 36 7.98 -0.68 -29.30
N ALA A 37 7.78 -1.34 -30.43
CA ALA A 37 8.25 -2.73 -30.63
C ALA A 37 9.78 -2.87 -30.58
N ASP A 38 10.50 -1.81 -30.91
CA ASP A 38 11.98 -1.71 -30.86
C ASP A 38 12.51 -1.26 -29.50
N ASP A 39 11.64 -0.87 -28.59
CA ASP A 39 12.00 -0.44 -27.22
C ASP A 39 12.26 -1.67 -26.34
N ARG A 40 13.50 -2.16 -26.40
CA ARG A 40 13.93 -3.38 -25.72
C ARG A 40 13.87 -3.25 -24.21
N ILE A 41 13.40 -4.31 -23.54
CA ILE A 41 13.50 -4.46 -22.10
C ILE A 41 14.94 -4.88 -21.77
N LEU A 42 15.61 -4.09 -20.95
CA LEU A 42 17.04 -4.24 -20.69
C LEU A 42 17.34 -5.13 -19.49
N THR A 43 16.35 -5.35 -18.62
CA THR A 43 16.44 -6.28 -17.50
C THR A 43 15.23 -7.21 -17.53
N ASP A 44 15.27 -8.28 -16.78
CA ASP A 44 14.18 -9.26 -16.72
C ASP A 44 13.35 -9.16 -15.42
N HIS A 45 13.52 -8.07 -14.68
CA HIS A 45 12.96 -7.94 -13.34
C HIS A 45 11.41 -7.96 -13.36
N GLY A 46 10.76 -7.10 -14.12
CA GLY A 46 9.30 -7.08 -14.26
C GLY A 46 8.77 -8.36 -14.94
N THR A 47 9.51 -8.89 -15.90
CA THR A 47 9.19 -10.20 -16.51
C THR A 47 9.21 -11.31 -15.47
N THR A 48 10.22 -11.34 -14.59
CA THR A 48 10.32 -12.32 -13.50
C THR A 48 9.18 -12.14 -12.50
N CYS A 49 8.84 -10.90 -12.11
CA CYS A 49 7.68 -10.62 -11.26
C CYS A 49 6.37 -11.13 -11.89
N ALA A 50 6.15 -10.86 -13.18
CA ALA A 50 4.98 -11.34 -13.90
C ALA A 50 4.90 -12.88 -13.96
N ARG A 51 6.04 -13.55 -14.11
CA ARG A 51 6.14 -15.02 -14.12
C ARG A 51 5.81 -15.62 -12.76
N ILE A 52 6.27 -15.02 -11.66
CA ILE A 52 5.91 -15.44 -10.30
C ILE A 52 4.41 -15.31 -10.10
N ILE A 53 3.83 -14.16 -10.47
CA ILE A 53 2.38 -13.95 -10.38
C ILE A 53 1.63 -15.00 -11.21
N ALA A 54 2.01 -15.19 -12.46
CA ALA A 54 1.36 -16.15 -13.37
C ALA A 54 1.49 -17.61 -12.90
N LYS A 55 2.61 -17.98 -12.24
CA LYS A 55 2.79 -19.31 -11.64
C LYS A 55 1.70 -19.62 -10.61
N TYR A 56 1.36 -18.67 -9.76
CA TYR A 56 0.39 -18.85 -8.67
C TYR A 56 -1.02 -18.32 -8.99
N ALA A 57 -1.14 -17.47 -10.01
CA ALA A 57 -2.40 -16.91 -10.50
C ALA A 57 -2.48 -17.03 -12.04
N PRO A 58 -2.67 -18.24 -12.60
CA PRO A 58 -2.58 -18.48 -14.05
C PRO A 58 -3.66 -17.79 -14.88
N LYS A 59 -4.73 -17.29 -14.24
CA LYS A 59 -5.79 -16.50 -14.90
C LYS A 59 -5.50 -15.00 -14.93
N ALA A 60 -4.37 -14.55 -14.37
CA ALA A 60 -4.01 -13.14 -14.37
C ALA A 60 -3.80 -12.61 -15.80
N GLU A 61 -4.24 -11.40 -16.02
CA GLU A 61 -3.94 -10.58 -17.20
C GLU A 61 -3.15 -9.36 -16.74
N PHE A 62 -2.22 -8.91 -17.55
CA PHE A 62 -1.29 -7.88 -17.15
C PHE A 62 -1.48 -6.59 -17.95
N CYS A 63 -1.23 -5.49 -17.25
CA CYS A 63 -0.89 -4.21 -17.82
C CYS A 63 0.56 -3.92 -17.44
N SER A 64 1.45 -3.99 -18.40
CA SER A 64 2.87 -3.68 -18.26
C SER A 64 3.04 -2.17 -18.34
N LEU A 65 3.55 -1.54 -17.29
CA LEU A 65 3.88 -0.11 -17.23
C LEU A 65 5.37 0.04 -16.98
N ARG A 66 6.12 0.21 -18.06
CA ARG A 66 7.56 0.42 -18.00
C ARG A 66 7.88 1.85 -17.61
N ILE A 67 8.55 2.02 -16.48
CA ILE A 67 9.02 3.32 -16.00
C ILE A 67 10.56 3.46 -16.04
N PHE A 68 11.30 2.35 -16.07
CA PHE A 68 12.76 2.36 -16.21
C PHE A 68 13.16 2.37 -17.67
N GLN A 69 13.91 3.39 -18.08
CA GLN A 69 14.20 3.62 -19.50
C GLN A 69 15.65 3.34 -19.93
N LYS A 70 16.52 2.98 -18.99
CA LYS A 70 17.94 2.70 -19.26
C LYS A 70 18.42 1.55 -18.41
N GLN A 71 19.66 1.08 -18.62
CA GLN A 71 20.29 0.00 -17.85
C GLN A 71 20.34 0.24 -16.33
N GLU A 72 20.11 1.47 -15.90
CA GLU A 72 19.93 1.79 -14.49
C GLU A 72 18.47 1.55 -14.10
N LEU A 73 18.22 0.69 -13.09
CA LEU A 73 16.90 0.51 -12.48
C LEU A 73 16.53 1.75 -11.64
N ARG A 74 16.53 2.92 -12.29
CA ARG A 74 16.17 4.21 -11.71
C ARG A 74 15.14 4.89 -12.59
N ALA A 75 14.11 5.40 -11.95
CA ALA A 75 13.09 6.22 -12.57
C ALA A 75 12.90 7.51 -11.77
N ALA A 76 12.49 8.58 -12.41
CA ALA A 76 12.05 9.76 -11.70
C ALA A 76 10.72 9.50 -10.99
N CYS A 77 10.50 10.13 -9.83
CA CYS A 77 9.23 10.02 -9.12
C CYS A 77 8.03 10.44 -9.99
N SER A 78 8.23 11.42 -10.90
CA SER A 78 7.21 11.85 -11.88
C SER A 78 6.74 10.71 -12.78
N GLN A 79 7.62 9.80 -13.20
CA GLN A 79 7.25 8.63 -13.99
C GLN A 79 6.42 7.61 -13.19
N LEU A 80 6.82 7.37 -11.92
CA LEU A 80 6.03 6.54 -11.01
C LEU A 80 4.63 7.12 -10.79
N LEU A 81 4.55 8.43 -10.51
CA LEU A 81 3.26 9.12 -10.32
C LEU A 81 2.39 9.07 -11.58
N ALA A 82 2.98 9.23 -12.76
CA ALA A 82 2.25 9.13 -14.03
C ALA A 82 1.70 7.72 -14.27
N ALA A 83 2.49 6.67 -13.99
CA ALA A 83 2.04 5.28 -14.05
C ALA A 83 0.87 5.02 -13.09
N MET A 84 0.99 5.49 -11.85
CA MET A 84 -0.08 5.36 -10.84
C MET A 84 -1.34 6.15 -11.24
N GLN A 85 -1.18 7.37 -11.79
CA GLN A 85 -2.30 8.18 -12.29
C GLN A 85 -3.01 7.49 -13.45
N TRP A 86 -2.28 6.82 -14.33
CA TRP A 86 -2.87 6.02 -15.41
C TRP A 86 -3.66 4.82 -14.83
N CYS A 87 -3.10 4.10 -13.87
CA CYS A 87 -3.80 3.00 -13.17
C CYS A 87 -5.09 3.48 -12.50
N LEU A 88 -5.04 4.66 -11.85
CA LEU A 88 -6.18 5.31 -11.23
C LEU A 88 -7.28 5.61 -12.27
N ALA A 89 -6.91 6.28 -13.38
CA ALA A 89 -7.83 6.66 -14.44
C ALA A 89 -8.47 5.45 -15.15
N LYS A 90 -7.74 4.34 -15.26
CA LYS A 90 -8.21 3.09 -15.85
C LYS A 90 -8.89 2.16 -14.84
N GLN A 91 -8.96 2.55 -13.58
CA GLN A 91 -9.57 1.77 -12.50
C GLN A 91 -9.03 0.33 -12.43
N ILE A 92 -7.69 0.18 -12.57
CA ILE A 92 -7.06 -1.13 -12.52
C ILE A 92 -7.22 -1.72 -11.11
N PRO A 93 -7.83 -2.90 -10.94
CA PRO A 93 -8.19 -3.40 -9.61
C PRO A 93 -7.01 -3.77 -8.74
N ILE A 94 -5.91 -4.24 -9.33
CA ILE A 94 -4.69 -4.63 -8.60
C ILE A 94 -3.50 -3.90 -9.22
N VAL A 95 -2.72 -3.23 -8.37
CA VAL A 95 -1.49 -2.55 -8.79
C VAL A 95 -0.30 -3.13 -8.04
N HIS A 96 0.63 -3.72 -8.77
CA HIS A 96 1.86 -4.30 -8.26
C HIS A 96 3.04 -3.38 -8.51
N MET A 97 3.85 -3.16 -7.48
CA MET A 97 5.07 -2.36 -7.54
C MET A 97 6.20 -3.06 -6.77
N SER A 98 7.23 -3.53 -7.49
CA SER A 98 8.46 -4.03 -6.86
C SER A 98 9.51 -2.92 -6.70
N LEU A 99 9.04 -1.70 -6.53
CA LEU A 99 9.84 -0.46 -6.44
C LEU A 99 9.17 0.56 -5.51
N GLY A 100 9.91 1.62 -5.20
CA GLY A 100 9.40 2.74 -4.40
C GLY A 100 10.44 3.85 -4.29
N SER A 101 10.08 4.96 -3.66
CA SER A 101 10.98 6.05 -3.33
C SER A 101 11.30 6.07 -1.84
N SER A 102 12.57 6.29 -1.52
CA SER A 102 13.05 6.59 -0.17
C SER A 102 13.34 8.10 0.04
N GLN A 103 13.03 8.92 -0.97
CA GLN A 103 13.26 10.37 -0.90
C GLN A 103 12.07 11.06 -0.21
N PRO A 104 12.28 11.78 0.91
CA PRO A 104 11.19 12.45 1.61
C PRO A 104 10.43 13.47 0.76
N SER A 105 11.08 14.12 -0.20
CA SER A 105 10.46 15.05 -1.14
C SER A 105 9.33 14.44 -1.97
N ASP A 106 9.38 13.14 -2.22
CA ASP A 106 8.41 12.42 -3.05
C ASP A 106 7.17 11.99 -2.26
N PHE A 107 7.30 11.88 -0.93
CA PHE A 107 6.31 11.23 -0.07
C PHE A 107 4.93 11.88 -0.15
N ARG A 108 4.86 13.21 -0.18
CA ARG A 108 3.59 13.93 -0.26
C ARG A 108 2.81 13.59 -1.54
N ALA A 109 3.49 13.56 -2.66
CA ALA A 109 2.88 13.27 -3.95
C ALA A 109 2.43 11.79 -4.02
N ILE A 110 3.26 10.87 -3.56
CA ILE A 110 2.94 9.43 -3.50
C ILE A 110 1.73 9.20 -2.58
N ARG A 111 1.68 9.81 -1.39
CA ARG A 111 0.52 9.70 -0.49
C ARG A 111 -0.77 10.17 -1.16
N SER A 112 -0.71 11.33 -1.81
CA SER A 112 -1.88 11.91 -2.46
C SER A 112 -2.49 11.00 -3.52
N ILE A 113 -1.66 10.40 -4.38
CA ILE A 113 -2.16 9.49 -5.43
C ILE A 113 -2.65 8.17 -4.82
N ILE A 114 -1.93 7.61 -3.84
CA ILE A 114 -2.34 6.37 -3.15
C ILE A 114 -3.70 6.56 -2.48
N ALA A 115 -3.92 7.66 -1.75
CA ALA A 115 -5.20 7.94 -1.10
C ALA A 115 -6.37 7.91 -2.11
N ARG A 116 -6.18 8.49 -3.30
CA ARG A 116 -7.19 8.47 -4.37
C ARG A 116 -7.42 7.06 -4.92
N MET A 117 -6.35 6.27 -5.07
CA MET A 117 -6.46 4.88 -5.53
C MET A 117 -7.22 4.02 -4.52
N LEU A 118 -6.94 4.18 -3.23
CA LEU A 118 -7.65 3.49 -2.15
C LEU A 118 -9.13 3.87 -2.07
N GLN A 119 -9.48 5.15 -2.28
CA GLN A 119 -10.87 5.60 -2.39
C GLN A 119 -11.63 4.91 -3.54
N GLN A 120 -10.93 4.56 -4.61
CA GLN A 120 -11.49 3.76 -5.72
C GLN A 120 -11.38 2.25 -5.47
N ARG A 121 -11.00 1.83 -4.25
CA ARG A 121 -10.85 0.42 -3.86
C ARG A 121 -9.87 -0.37 -4.73
N GLN A 122 -8.85 0.29 -5.26
CA GLN A 122 -7.74 -0.40 -5.90
C GLN A 122 -6.84 -1.03 -4.83
N ILE A 123 -6.49 -2.28 -4.99
CA ILE A 123 -5.56 -2.97 -4.10
C ILE A 123 -4.14 -2.75 -4.59
N ILE A 124 -3.30 -2.23 -3.72
CA ILE A 124 -1.91 -1.90 -4.03
C ILE A 124 -1.00 -2.84 -3.25
N VAL A 125 -0.16 -3.56 -3.96
CA VAL A 125 0.88 -4.44 -3.39
C VAL A 125 2.23 -3.85 -3.74
N ALA A 126 3.07 -3.60 -2.74
CA ALA A 126 4.37 -2.99 -2.97
C ALA A 126 5.47 -3.67 -2.14
N ALA A 127 6.63 -3.88 -2.76
CA ALA A 127 7.82 -4.38 -2.08
C ALA A 127 8.43 -3.29 -1.18
N CYS A 128 8.78 -3.65 0.05
CA CYS A 128 9.60 -2.80 0.92
C CYS A 128 11.03 -2.68 0.38
N SER A 129 11.75 -1.65 0.83
CA SER A 129 13.17 -1.51 0.49
C SER A 129 13.99 -2.68 1.01
N ASN A 130 14.89 -3.22 0.16
CA ASN A 130 15.83 -4.26 0.56
C ASN A 130 16.89 -3.77 1.57
N SER A 131 17.12 -2.46 1.64
CA SER A 131 18.06 -1.85 2.60
C SER A 131 17.45 -1.53 3.97
N ALA A 132 16.23 -2.01 4.25
CA ALA A 132 15.44 -1.66 5.43
C ALA A 132 15.12 -0.15 5.56
N ALA A 133 15.46 0.67 4.57
CA ALA A 133 15.10 2.08 4.54
C ALA A 133 13.59 2.25 4.43
N TYR A 134 13.08 3.30 5.05
CA TYR A 134 11.69 3.70 4.87
C TYR A 134 11.45 4.06 3.41
N SER A 135 10.48 3.43 2.79
CA SER A 135 10.15 3.65 1.38
C SER A 135 8.65 3.67 1.14
N MET A 136 8.22 4.55 0.25
CA MET A 136 6.85 4.63 -0.21
C MET A 136 6.71 4.09 -1.63
N PRO A 137 5.58 3.43 -1.97
CA PRO A 137 4.35 3.35 -1.20
C PRO A 137 4.27 2.19 -0.19
N ALA A 138 5.22 1.26 -0.16
CA ALA A 138 5.12 0.01 0.61
C ALA A 138 4.84 0.20 2.11
N ARG A 139 5.24 1.35 2.67
CA ARG A 139 5.06 1.68 4.09
C ARG A 139 3.83 2.55 4.37
N LEU A 140 2.98 2.79 3.37
CA LEU A 140 1.72 3.52 3.56
C LEU A 140 0.61 2.60 4.08
N ASN A 141 -0.20 3.15 4.98
CA ASN A 141 -1.44 2.48 5.37
C ASN A 141 -2.35 2.28 4.15
N GLY A 142 -2.99 1.13 4.09
CA GLY A 142 -3.80 0.77 2.95
C GLY A 142 -3.02 0.16 1.78
N VAL A 143 -1.70 0.14 1.83
CA VAL A 143 -0.85 -0.60 0.90
C VAL A 143 -0.45 -1.92 1.52
N LEU A 144 -0.52 -3.00 0.77
CA LEU A 144 -0.01 -4.30 1.17
C LEU A 144 1.51 -4.29 1.00
N GLY A 145 2.22 -3.85 2.04
CA GLY A 145 3.68 -3.79 2.06
C GLY A 145 4.28 -5.18 2.28
N VAL A 146 5.21 -5.59 1.43
CA VAL A 146 5.75 -6.95 1.43
C VAL A 146 7.24 -6.98 1.73
N VAL A 147 7.63 -7.92 2.59
CA VAL A 147 9.01 -8.23 2.95
C VAL A 147 9.27 -9.72 2.68
N ALA A 148 10.45 -10.03 2.16
CA ALA A 148 10.86 -11.41 1.94
C ALA A 148 11.15 -12.13 3.26
N ASP A 149 10.63 -13.34 3.38
CA ASP A 149 11.01 -14.28 4.43
C ASP A 149 11.65 -15.51 3.79
N LYS A 150 12.88 -15.82 4.20
CA LYS A 150 13.69 -16.91 3.65
C LYS A 150 13.19 -18.31 4.06
N GLU A 151 12.39 -18.39 5.12
CA GLU A 151 11.85 -19.65 5.64
C GLU A 151 10.55 -20.06 4.95
N LEU A 152 9.86 -19.09 4.32
CA LEU A 152 8.66 -19.33 3.54
C LEU A 152 8.99 -19.88 2.15
N LYS A 153 8.12 -20.73 1.63
CA LYS A 153 8.30 -21.43 0.36
C LYS A 153 7.12 -21.21 -0.57
N ASP A 154 7.38 -21.34 -1.87
CA ASP A 154 6.36 -21.29 -2.92
C ASP A 154 5.43 -20.06 -2.81
N ASP A 155 4.15 -20.27 -2.59
CA ASP A 155 3.14 -19.23 -2.44
C ASP A 155 2.81 -18.89 -0.97
N GLU A 156 3.68 -19.33 -0.05
CA GLU A 156 3.47 -19.05 1.37
C GLU A 156 3.68 -17.57 1.70
N TYR A 157 2.81 -17.07 2.56
CA TYR A 157 2.93 -15.75 3.16
C TYR A 157 2.35 -15.77 4.58
N THR A 158 2.71 -14.78 5.39
CA THR A 158 2.14 -14.53 6.72
C THR A 158 2.01 -13.04 6.97
N ILE A 159 1.00 -12.64 7.71
CA ILE A 159 0.84 -11.25 8.11
C ILE A 159 1.63 -11.04 9.39
N MET A 160 2.53 -10.07 9.37
CA MET A 160 3.27 -9.65 10.55
C MET A 160 2.49 -8.53 11.24
N PRO A 161 1.74 -8.86 12.31
CA PRO A 161 1.00 -7.85 13.03
C PRO A 161 1.96 -6.97 13.81
N ASN A 162 1.68 -5.68 13.82
CA ASN A 162 2.20 -4.71 14.78
C ASN A 162 3.72 -4.71 14.97
N THR A 163 4.46 -4.41 13.93
CA THR A 163 5.91 -4.22 14.05
C THR A 163 6.23 -2.89 14.73
N LEU A 164 7.39 -2.82 15.39
CA LEU A 164 7.94 -1.57 15.93
C LEU A 164 8.06 -0.45 14.87
N ALA A 165 8.04 -0.82 13.59
CA ALA A 165 8.10 0.09 12.45
C ALA A 165 6.73 0.66 12.01
N GLY A 166 5.65 0.24 12.64
CA GLY A 166 4.37 0.97 12.52
C GLY A 166 3.39 0.56 11.45
N HIS A 167 3.60 -0.51 10.66
CA HIS A 167 2.62 -0.97 9.67
C HIS A 167 2.42 -2.47 9.72
N ASN A 168 1.28 -2.93 9.22
CA ASN A 168 1.13 -4.34 8.89
C ASN A 168 2.02 -4.63 7.68
N LEU A 169 2.91 -5.56 7.84
CA LEU A 169 3.71 -6.09 6.75
C LEU A 169 3.27 -7.51 6.44
N ILE A 170 3.39 -7.89 5.20
CA ILE A 170 3.20 -9.27 4.78
C ILE A 170 4.59 -9.84 4.53
N LEU A 171 4.94 -10.86 5.29
CA LEU A 171 6.12 -11.67 5.01
C LEU A 171 5.73 -12.70 3.96
N ALA A 172 6.51 -12.82 2.88
CA ALA A 172 6.19 -13.74 1.80
C ALA A 172 7.44 -14.43 1.27
N SER A 173 7.22 -15.61 0.69
CA SER A 173 8.26 -16.31 -0.04
C SER A 173 8.78 -15.47 -1.20
N SER A 174 10.09 -15.51 -1.40
CA SER A 174 10.76 -14.88 -2.52
C SER A 174 11.58 -15.87 -3.36
N ARG A 175 11.65 -17.14 -2.93
CA ARG A 175 12.32 -18.21 -3.65
C ARG A 175 11.33 -18.97 -4.51
N HIS A 176 11.39 -18.72 -5.81
CA HIS A 176 10.49 -19.33 -6.77
C HIS A 176 11.30 -20.06 -7.85
N GLU A 177 11.00 -21.31 -8.05
CA GLU A 177 11.53 -22.04 -9.20
C GLU A 177 10.73 -21.66 -10.44
N LEU A 178 11.41 -21.13 -11.44
CA LEU A 178 10.84 -20.68 -12.71
C LEU A 178 11.53 -21.41 -13.88
N ALA A 179 10.72 -21.98 -14.77
CA ALA A 179 11.22 -22.66 -15.97
C ALA A 179 11.98 -21.70 -16.91
N LEU A 180 13.07 -22.11 -17.48
CA LEU A 180 13.77 -21.35 -18.51
C LEU A 180 13.16 -21.62 -19.89
N PRO A 181 13.09 -20.62 -20.79
CA PRO A 181 12.62 -20.84 -22.17
C PRO A 181 13.45 -21.87 -22.94
N THR A 182 14.72 -22.02 -22.59
CA THR A 182 15.69 -22.96 -23.20
C THR A 182 15.67 -24.35 -22.59
N GLY A 183 14.78 -24.62 -21.64
CA GLY A 183 14.72 -25.82 -20.82
C GLY A 183 15.49 -25.67 -19.50
N GLY A 184 15.08 -26.45 -18.50
CA GLY A 184 15.56 -26.34 -17.14
C GLY A 184 14.80 -25.30 -16.31
N ALA A 185 15.30 -25.01 -15.12
CA ALA A 185 14.69 -24.04 -14.20
C ALA A 185 15.78 -23.28 -13.43
N TYR A 186 15.42 -22.12 -12.89
CA TYR A 186 16.24 -21.37 -11.95
C TYR A 186 15.40 -20.92 -10.75
N THR A 187 16.06 -20.70 -9.62
CA THR A 187 15.43 -20.19 -8.40
C THR A 187 15.72 -18.70 -8.25
N THR A 188 14.70 -17.91 -7.98
CA THR A 188 14.84 -16.45 -7.75
C THR A 188 15.62 -16.17 -6.47
N GLN A 189 16.26 -15.01 -6.43
CA GLN A 189 17.00 -14.55 -5.25
C GLN A 189 16.07 -14.12 -4.13
N VAL A 190 16.58 -14.11 -2.88
CA VAL A 190 15.85 -13.61 -1.71
C VAL A 190 15.85 -12.08 -1.73
N THR A 191 14.78 -11.51 -2.25
CA THR A 191 14.57 -10.05 -2.28
C THR A 191 13.10 -9.73 -2.05
N ASN A 192 12.82 -8.55 -1.50
CA ASN A 192 11.45 -8.08 -1.30
C ASN A 192 10.70 -7.95 -2.64
N SER A 193 11.42 -7.61 -3.70
CA SER A 193 10.87 -7.51 -5.06
C SER A 193 10.29 -8.83 -5.58
N TYR A 194 10.88 -9.98 -5.21
CA TYR A 194 10.37 -11.29 -5.60
C TYR A 194 9.40 -11.91 -4.58
N ALA A 195 9.27 -11.30 -3.41
CA ALA A 195 8.24 -11.65 -2.43
C ALA A 195 6.88 -10.99 -2.75
N ALA A 196 6.89 -9.74 -3.19
CA ALA A 196 5.66 -9.00 -3.49
C ALA A 196 4.76 -9.68 -4.54
N PRO A 197 5.27 -10.32 -5.61
CA PRO A 197 4.47 -11.07 -6.55
C PRO A 197 3.65 -12.21 -5.94
N THR A 198 4.16 -12.88 -4.90
CA THR A 198 3.41 -13.94 -4.16
C THR A 198 2.14 -13.39 -3.57
N VAL A 199 2.22 -12.24 -2.90
CA VAL A 199 1.06 -11.56 -2.31
C VAL A 199 0.11 -11.05 -3.40
N THR A 200 0.64 -10.55 -4.51
CA THR A 200 -0.18 -10.10 -5.65
C THR A 200 -0.99 -11.25 -6.24
N ALA A 201 -0.40 -12.43 -6.37
CA ALA A 201 -1.09 -13.63 -6.83
C ALA A 201 -2.19 -14.07 -5.84
N ALA A 202 -1.91 -14.03 -4.53
CA ALA A 202 -2.89 -14.32 -3.49
C ALA A 202 -4.09 -13.36 -3.55
N VAL A 203 -3.83 -12.06 -3.68
CA VAL A 203 -4.86 -11.02 -3.87
C VAL A 203 -5.73 -11.30 -5.10
N HIS A 204 -5.09 -11.58 -6.24
CA HIS A 204 -5.79 -11.93 -7.47
C HIS A 204 -6.73 -13.12 -7.27
N ASN A 205 -6.23 -14.20 -6.65
CA ASN A 205 -6.99 -15.42 -6.43
C ASN A 205 -8.16 -15.21 -5.44
N ILE A 206 -7.99 -14.37 -4.43
CA ILE A 206 -9.07 -13.99 -3.50
C ILE A 206 -10.18 -13.26 -4.26
N LEU A 207 -9.84 -12.26 -5.07
CA LEU A 207 -10.82 -11.50 -5.84
C LEU A 207 -11.54 -12.39 -6.87
N GLU A 208 -10.82 -13.26 -7.58
CA GLU A 208 -11.42 -14.21 -8.51
C GLU A 208 -12.40 -15.17 -7.83
N ARG A 209 -12.05 -15.72 -6.66
CA ARG A 209 -12.92 -16.64 -5.91
C ARG A 209 -14.13 -15.95 -5.31
N SER A 210 -13.98 -14.71 -4.86
CA SER A 210 -15.09 -13.94 -4.27
C SER A 210 -16.09 -13.42 -5.31
N GLY A 211 -15.73 -13.43 -6.59
CA GLY A 211 -16.51 -12.78 -7.65
C GLY A 211 -16.59 -11.26 -7.50
N ALA A 212 -15.80 -10.69 -6.60
CA ALA A 212 -15.79 -9.26 -6.33
C ALA A 212 -14.78 -8.57 -7.25
N PHE A 213 -15.21 -7.49 -7.90
CA PHE A 213 -14.31 -6.63 -8.68
C PHE A 213 -13.35 -5.84 -7.80
N SER A 214 -13.73 -5.59 -6.56
CA SER A 214 -12.89 -4.90 -5.57
C SER A 214 -13.31 -5.27 -4.15
N LEU A 215 -12.32 -5.37 -3.27
CA LEU A 215 -12.49 -5.43 -1.83
C LEU A 215 -11.80 -4.21 -1.22
N SER A 216 -12.26 -3.77 -0.06
CA SER A 216 -11.46 -2.82 0.70
C SER A 216 -10.16 -3.47 1.18
N VAL A 217 -9.16 -2.66 1.51
CA VAL A 217 -7.89 -3.17 2.02
C VAL A 217 -8.08 -3.96 3.30
N VAL A 218 -9.01 -3.55 4.17
CA VAL A 218 -9.31 -4.28 5.42
C VAL A 218 -9.94 -5.64 5.13
N GLN A 219 -10.91 -5.67 4.21
CA GLN A 219 -11.49 -6.94 3.76
C GLN A 219 -10.43 -7.85 3.13
N MET A 220 -9.49 -7.27 2.37
CA MET A 220 -8.39 -8.02 1.80
C MET A 220 -7.46 -8.58 2.88
N TYR A 221 -7.07 -7.78 3.88
CA TYR A 221 -6.29 -8.30 5.01
C TYR A 221 -7.03 -9.39 5.77
N ALA A 222 -8.33 -9.22 6.02
CA ALA A 222 -9.14 -10.25 6.66
C ALA A 222 -9.12 -11.55 5.86
N LYS A 223 -9.29 -11.47 4.54
CA LYS A 223 -9.21 -12.64 3.65
C LYS A 223 -7.83 -13.29 3.61
N LEU A 224 -6.78 -12.49 3.57
CA LEU A 224 -5.40 -12.99 3.63
C LEU A 224 -5.09 -13.65 4.99
N SER A 225 -5.75 -13.24 6.06
CA SER A 225 -5.55 -13.77 7.42
C SER A 225 -6.48 -14.93 7.78
N GLU A 226 -7.55 -15.20 7.02
CA GLU A 226 -8.47 -16.31 7.26
C GLU A 226 -7.74 -17.66 7.34
N ASP A 227 -6.67 -17.85 6.59
CA ASP A 227 -5.86 -19.07 6.60
C ASP A 227 -4.76 -19.08 7.69
N LYS A 228 -4.47 -17.95 8.32
CA LYS A 228 -3.34 -17.81 9.27
C LYS A 228 -3.75 -16.88 10.42
N ARG A 229 -3.98 -17.43 11.59
CA ARG A 229 -4.40 -16.78 12.83
C ARG A 229 -3.49 -15.59 13.20
N GLY A 230 -3.81 -14.40 12.74
CA GLY A 230 -3.12 -13.16 13.09
C GLY A 230 -4.10 -12.01 13.24
N MET A 231 -4.02 -11.28 14.35
CA MET A 231 -4.78 -10.03 14.50
C MET A 231 -4.14 -8.93 13.67
N ILE A 232 -4.98 -8.19 12.96
CA ILE A 232 -4.54 -7.06 12.11
C ILE A 232 -4.49 -5.82 13.00
N PHE A 233 -3.30 -5.37 13.35
CA PHE A 233 -3.09 -4.05 13.95
C PHE A 233 -2.21 -3.24 13.01
N SER A 234 -2.76 -2.16 12.44
CA SER A 234 -1.92 -1.22 11.71
C SER A 234 -1.45 -0.10 12.64
N ARG A 235 -0.16 0.19 12.63
CA ARG A 235 0.33 1.45 13.15
C ARG A 235 0.25 2.51 12.05
N PRO A 236 -0.01 3.76 12.42
CA PRO A 236 -0.02 4.82 11.44
C PRO A 236 1.37 5.01 10.86
N ASP A 237 1.40 5.28 9.60
CA ASP A 237 2.47 6.01 8.97
C ASP A 237 2.54 7.42 9.56
N PHE A 238 3.62 8.17 9.29
CA PHE A 238 3.71 9.53 9.78
C PHE A 238 2.61 10.40 9.15
N VAL A 239 1.77 11.01 9.98
CA VAL A 239 0.67 11.88 9.54
C VAL A 239 1.14 13.32 9.56
N GLU A 240 1.24 13.94 8.38
CA GLU A 240 1.71 15.31 8.23
C GLU A 240 0.56 16.32 8.33
N ASP A 241 0.85 17.46 8.94
CA ASP A 241 -0.01 18.65 8.95
C ASP A 241 -1.45 18.35 9.40
N ALA A 242 -1.60 17.55 10.45
CA ALA A 242 -2.91 17.15 10.97
C ALA A 242 -3.66 18.30 11.67
N VAL A 243 -4.95 18.14 11.75
CA VAL A 243 -5.78 18.82 12.78
C VAL A 243 -6.01 17.81 13.89
N ILE A 244 -5.67 18.18 15.14
CA ILE A 244 -5.90 17.30 16.29
C ILE A 244 -7.29 17.58 16.86
N LEU A 245 -8.07 16.51 17.02
CA LEU A 245 -9.27 16.48 17.87
C LEU A 245 -8.88 15.87 19.21
N ASN A 246 -8.77 16.70 20.23
CA ASN A 246 -8.30 16.34 21.57
C ASN A 246 -9.33 16.76 22.63
N PRO A 247 -10.43 16.03 22.79
CA PRO A 247 -11.53 16.42 23.70
C PRO A 247 -11.13 16.52 25.17
N CYS A 248 -10.10 15.78 25.55
CA CYS A 248 -9.64 15.75 26.96
C CYS A 248 -8.49 16.72 27.26
N GLY A 249 -7.98 17.45 26.26
CA GLY A 249 -6.85 18.34 26.42
C GLY A 249 -5.57 17.65 26.87
N TYR A 250 -5.31 16.45 26.35
CA TYR A 250 -4.05 15.76 26.64
C TYR A 250 -2.85 16.57 26.15
N PRO A 251 -1.75 16.61 26.89
CA PRO A 251 -0.54 17.27 26.41
C PRO A 251 -0.01 16.60 25.15
N VAL A 252 0.14 17.35 24.06
CA VAL A 252 0.61 16.86 22.78
C VAL A 252 1.84 17.64 22.34
N LEU A 253 2.88 16.92 21.95
CA LEU A 253 4.08 17.54 21.37
C LEU A 253 3.81 17.94 19.92
N ARG A 254 4.22 19.12 19.52
CA ARG A 254 4.08 19.62 18.14
C ARG A 254 4.70 18.71 17.10
N GLN A 255 5.82 18.08 17.44
CA GLN A 255 6.46 17.04 16.65
C GLN A 255 6.37 15.73 17.42
N HIS A 256 5.55 14.85 16.95
CA HIS A 256 5.34 13.53 17.53
C HIS A 256 5.99 12.45 16.64
N LEU A 257 6.26 11.25 17.19
CA LEU A 257 6.85 10.14 16.43
C LEU A 257 5.96 9.69 15.24
N PHE A 258 4.65 9.96 15.31
CA PHE A 258 3.67 9.49 14.34
C PHE A 258 2.97 10.60 13.56
N PHE A 259 3.06 11.85 14.01
CA PHE A 259 2.42 12.97 13.34
C PHE A 259 3.05 14.31 13.71
N ASN A 260 2.84 15.31 12.86
CA ASN A 260 2.90 16.72 13.19
C ASN A 260 1.51 17.35 13.00
N TYR A 261 1.27 18.50 13.59
CA TYR A 261 -0.03 19.13 13.48
C TYR A 261 0.06 20.66 13.34
N LEU A 262 -0.95 21.20 12.66
CA LEU A 262 -1.10 22.63 12.45
C LEU A 262 -1.95 23.27 13.54
N ARG A 263 -2.98 22.57 14.01
CA ARG A 263 -3.96 23.06 14.95
C ARG A 263 -4.50 21.94 15.83
N GLU A 264 -4.83 22.32 17.05
CA GLU A 264 -5.49 21.46 18.02
C GLU A 264 -6.86 22.04 18.38
N CYS A 265 -7.89 21.23 18.46
CA CYS A 265 -9.25 21.56 18.83
C CYS A 265 -9.75 20.57 19.88
N THR A 266 -10.52 21.08 20.84
CA THR A 266 -11.14 20.25 21.89
C THR A 266 -12.56 19.81 21.52
N ASP A 267 -13.10 20.32 20.44
CA ASP A 267 -14.46 20.08 19.98
C ASP A 267 -14.53 19.63 18.50
N LEU A 268 -15.75 19.36 18.05
CA LEU A 268 -16.04 18.88 16.70
C LEU A 268 -15.68 19.87 15.58
N SER A 269 -15.28 21.11 15.91
CA SER A 269 -14.79 22.06 14.89
C SER A 269 -13.53 21.54 14.17
N ALA A 270 -12.78 20.62 14.81
CA ALA A 270 -11.66 19.94 14.20
C ALA A 270 -12.02 19.27 12.86
N ILE A 271 -13.18 18.61 12.80
CA ILE A 271 -13.65 17.90 11.60
C ILE A 271 -13.87 18.88 10.46
N ARG A 272 -14.56 19.98 10.73
CA ARG A 272 -14.81 21.03 9.74
C ARG A 272 -13.50 21.65 9.25
N GLN A 273 -12.60 21.99 10.17
CA GLN A 273 -11.33 22.60 9.84
C GLN A 273 -10.44 21.67 9.01
N ALA A 274 -10.39 20.37 9.35
CA ALA A 274 -9.65 19.40 8.55
C ALA A 274 -10.23 19.27 7.14
N SER A 275 -11.56 19.25 7.01
CA SER A 275 -12.25 19.20 5.71
C SER A 275 -11.96 20.45 4.87
N GLU A 276 -12.11 21.63 5.42
CA GLU A 276 -11.85 22.92 4.74
C GLU A 276 -10.39 23.04 4.26
N LEU A 277 -9.46 22.51 5.05
CA LEU A 277 -8.03 22.54 4.73
C LEU A 277 -7.55 21.34 3.89
N GLY A 278 -8.42 20.34 3.63
CA GLY A 278 -8.04 19.08 2.98
C GLY A 278 -6.94 18.35 3.76
N ARG A 279 -7.05 18.29 5.09
CA ARG A 279 -6.01 17.77 6.00
C ARG A 279 -6.44 16.50 6.71
N ASN A 280 -5.45 15.84 7.28
CA ASN A 280 -5.63 14.67 8.13
C ASN A 280 -6.20 15.06 9.50
N ILE A 281 -6.94 14.16 10.12
CA ILE A 281 -7.36 14.27 11.51
C ILE A 281 -6.59 13.28 12.37
N VAL A 282 -6.11 13.74 13.53
CA VAL A 282 -5.65 12.89 14.61
C VAL A 282 -6.65 13.00 15.75
N TYR A 283 -7.36 11.94 16.06
CA TYR A 283 -8.30 11.88 17.17
C TYR A 283 -7.66 11.20 18.37
N LEU A 284 -7.53 11.93 19.45
CA LEU A 284 -7.06 11.41 20.73
C LEU A 284 -8.29 10.99 21.56
N ALA A 285 -8.61 9.71 21.52
CA ALA A 285 -9.79 9.18 22.17
C ALA A 285 -9.72 9.34 23.69
N PRO A 286 -10.82 9.76 24.35
CA PRO A 286 -10.91 9.80 25.80
C PRO A 286 -10.66 8.42 26.42
N GLN A 287 -9.89 8.37 27.48
CA GLN A 287 -9.72 7.15 28.29
C GLN A 287 -10.88 7.08 29.30
N GLY A 288 -11.83 6.18 29.11
CA GLY A 288 -12.95 5.97 30.01
C GLY A 288 -14.32 6.01 29.32
N GLN A 289 -15.37 5.57 30.04
CA GLN A 289 -16.72 5.52 29.49
C GLN A 289 -17.37 6.91 29.45
N GLY A 290 -18.05 7.25 28.36
CA GLY A 290 -19.14 8.22 28.34
C GLY A 290 -19.05 9.41 27.40
N THR A 291 -17.90 9.76 26.82
CA THR A 291 -17.80 10.94 25.92
C THR A 291 -17.40 10.60 24.49
N SER A 292 -17.06 9.37 24.25
CA SER A 292 -16.49 8.86 22.99
C SER A 292 -17.53 8.77 21.86
N GLU A 293 -18.76 8.32 22.15
CA GLU A 293 -19.79 8.05 21.13
C GLU A 293 -20.18 9.29 20.30
N LEU A 294 -20.20 10.48 20.89
CA LEU A 294 -20.53 11.71 20.18
C LEU A 294 -19.46 12.04 19.11
N TYR A 295 -18.19 11.97 19.51
CA TYR A 295 -17.07 12.26 18.61
C TYR A 295 -16.93 11.21 17.55
N GLU A 296 -17.03 9.95 17.91
CA GLU A 296 -16.96 8.82 17.01
C GLU A 296 -18.10 8.82 15.99
N GLY A 297 -19.33 9.09 16.43
CA GLY A 297 -20.47 9.25 15.54
C GLY A 297 -20.31 10.41 14.55
N ALA A 298 -19.68 11.53 14.99
CA ALA A 298 -19.39 12.64 14.11
C ALA A 298 -18.26 12.31 13.10
N LEU A 299 -17.21 11.62 13.54
CA LEU A 299 -16.14 11.16 12.66
C LEU A 299 -16.67 10.18 11.61
N LEU A 300 -17.50 9.21 11.99
CA LEU A 300 -18.15 8.27 11.09
C LEU A 300 -18.99 8.97 10.01
N LYS A 301 -19.78 9.97 10.39
CA LYS A 301 -20.62 10.73 9.44
C LYS A 301 -19.80 11.54 8.45
N ASN A 302 -18.62 11.99 8.82
CA ASN A 302 -17.78 12.89 8.03
C ASN A 302 -16.55 12.22 7.42
N ASN A 303 -16.43 10.89 7.49
CA ASN A 303 -15.24 10.19 7.01
C ASN A 303 -14.95 10.43 5.52
N HIS A 304 -15.98 10.69 4.71
CA HIS A 304 -15.88 10.94 3.27
C HIS A 304 -15.23 12.29 2.91
N VAL A 305 -15.14 13.22 3.86
CA VAL A 305 -14.52 14.55 3.67
C VAL A 305 -13.13 14.65 4.30
N MET A 306 -12.70 13.63 5.04
CA MET A 306 -11.39 13.58 5.67
C MET A 306 -10.40 12.89 4.72
N GLN A 307 -9.18 13.41 4.66
CA GLN A 307 -8.12 12.78 3.88
C GLN A 307 -7.63 11.48 4.53
N SER A 308 -7.43 11.50 5.84
CA SER A 308 -7.18 10.32 6.66
C SER A 308 -7.51 10.61 8.11
N LEU A 309 -7.75 9.60 8.90
CA LEU A 309 -7.98 9.69 10.33
C LEU A 309 -7.01 8.77 11.07
N LEU A 310 -6.22 9.32 11.98
CA LEU A 310 -5.49 8.57 12.99
C LEU A 310 -6.32 8.52 14.27
N TYR A 311 -6.78 7.34 14.62
CA TYR A 311 -7.48 7.09 15.86
C TYR A 311 -6.48 6.61 16.93
N ALA A 312 -6.28 7.42 17.96
CA ALA A 312 -5.40 7.10 19.08
C ALA A 312 -6.25 6.64 20.28
N GLY A 313 -6.34 5.35 20.50
CA GLY A 313 -7.15 4.76 21.54
C GLY A 313 -7.57 3.33 21.24
N SER A 314 -8.35 2.72 22.14
CA SER A 314 -8.99 1.44 21.86
C SER A 314 -10.08 1.62 20.82
N LEU A 315 -9.99 0.91 19.70
CA LEU A 315 -10.94 1.05 18.60
C LEU A 315 -12.33 0.55 19.02
N PRO A 316 -13.37 1.39 19.01
CA PRO A 316 -14.71 0.97 19.37
C PRO A 316 -15.29 -0.01 18.36
N LYS A 317 -16.15 -0.89 18.85
CA LYS A 317 -16.88 -1.83 18.00
C LYS A 317 -17.72 -1.07 16.98
N GLY A 318 -17.55 -1.40 15.71
CA GLY A 318 -18.25 -0.77 14.58
C GLY A 318 -17.47 0.33 13.87
N MET A 319 -16.33 0.79 14.42
CA MET A 319 -15.45 1.72 13.70
C MET A 319 -14.49 1.01 12.73
N GLU A 320 -14.45 -0.30 12.72
CA GLU A 320 -13.63 -1.08 11.78
C GLU A 320 -13.96 -0.76 10.32
N CYS A 321 -15.19 -0.38 10.03
CA CYS A 321 -15.59 0.03 8.68
C CYS A 321 -14.87 1.31 8.20
N MET A 322 -14.38 2.15 9.09
CA MET A 322 -13.62 3.36 8.74
C MET A 322 -12.20 3.05 8.26
N LEU A 323 -11.66 1.88 8.60
CA LEU A 323 -10.36 1.42 8.11
C LEU A 323 -10.34 1.35 6.58
N ASP A 324 -11.50 1.13 5.97
CA ASP A 324 -11.69 1.11 4.52
C ASP A 324 -11.51 2.49 3.87
N ASN A 325 -11.66 3.56 4.64
CA ASN A 325 -11.65 4.95 4.17
C ASN A 325 -10.45 5.75 4.71
N GLY A 326 -9.35 5.07 5.01
CA GLY A 326 -8.13 5.71 5.46
C GLY A 326 -8.05 5.97 6.97
N LEU A 327 -8.92 5.32 7.77
CA LEU A 327 -8.71 5.28 9.22
C LEU A 327 -7.42 4.52 9.51
N VAL A 328 -6.60 5.15 10.33
CA VAL A 328 -5.42 4.55 10.90
C VAL A 328 -5.62 4.45 12.39
N TRP A 329 -5.39 3.28 12.96
CA TRP A 329 -5.57 3.05 14.38
C TRP A 329 -4.27 2.64 15.06
N SER A 330 -4.09 3.11 16.31
CA SER A 330 -2.98 2.69 17.15
C SER A 330 -3.33 2.82 18.62
N GLU A 331 -3.34 1.68 19.33
CA GLU A 331 -3.47 1.68 20.79
C GLU A 331 -2.30 2.36 21.50
N ASN A 332 -1.10 2.27 20.94
CA ASN A 332 0.11 2.81 21.55
C ASN A 332 0.21 4.34 21.44
N CYS A 333 -0.66 4.96 20.66
CA CYS A 333 -0.74 6.42 20.64
C CYS A 333 -1.44 7.01 21.89
N CYS A 334 -2.05 6.17 22.74
CA CYS A 334 -2.78 6.63 23.95
C CYS A 334 -1.90 6.96 25.14
N THR A 335 -0.64 6.62 25.13
CA THR A 335 0.28 6.86 26.26
C THR A 335 0.93 8.24 26.22
N TYR A 336 0.26 9.19 25.58
CA TYR A 336 0.73 10.57 25.50
C TYR A 336 0.67 11.26 26.86
N GLY A 337 1.79 11.65 27.34
CA GLY A 337 1.92 12.44 28.55
C GLY A 337 2.62 11.77 29.71
N LYS A 338 2.88 10.47 29.66
CA LYS A 338 3.62 9.82 30.75
C LYS A 338 5.05 9.41 30.44
N HIS A 339 5.43 9.25 29.17
CA HIS A 339 6.80 8.81 28.81
C HIS A 339 7.21 9.35 27.43
N ILE A 340 7.59 10.62 27.37
CA ILE A 340 8.52 11.07 26.37
C ILE A 340 9.55 11.92 27.09
N PRO A 341 10.84 11.50 27.12
CA PRO A 341 11.92 12.34 27.63
C PRO A 341 12.10 13.56 26.76
#